data_5c25c0f4949931976687f016578ead6f
#
_entry.id   5c25c0f4949931976687f016578ead6f
#
_cell.length_a   1.000
_cell.length_b   1.000
_cell.length_c   1.000
_cell.angle_alpha   90.00
_cell.angle_beta   90.00
_cell.angle_gamma   90.00
#
_symmetry.space_group_name_H-M   'P 1'
#
loop_
_entity.id
_entity.type
_entity.pdbx_description
1 polymer ?
#
loop_
_entity_poly.entity_id
_entity_poly.type
_entity_poly.pdbx_seq_one_letter_code
_entity_poly.pdbx_strand_id
1 'polypeptide(L)'
;MLGGSSFRAGGKTIRLRSLPEQQYQRLPALKCCIWYNQYGGYCLPESSLHRTAPRKILRGEVYEPATLEFMRERCSGGDIVHAGTYFGDFLPALGSACDPGAIVWAFEPNPENFRCAQITTLINDLDNVKLRNAGLGAEQGSLAMRVRDSDGIALGGKSHVVSGDSFSPATDVKVDIVTVDAIVPEDRPVAILQLDVEDQEQAALTGALKTIQRCRPIILVEVRTGNGLLQSSWFAQTILSLGYKETAKLHGNTVFECDSAPS
;
A
#
# COMPACT_ATOMS: atom_id res chain seq x y z
N MET A 1 25.27 -10.00 -27.57
CA MET A 1 24.60 -8.72 -27.89
C MET A 1 23.10 -8.95 -27.76
N LEU A 2 22.52 -8.54 -26.64
CA LEU A 2 21.08 -8.69 -26.40
C LEU A 2 20.40 -7.40 -26.86
N GLY A 3 19.67 -7.47 -27.97
CA GLY A 3 18.91 -6.37 -28.52
C GLY A 3 17.71 -6.04 -27.65
N GLY A 4 17.73 -4.90 -27.00
CA GLY A 4 16.55 -4.36 -26.31
C GLY A 4 15.48 -4.02 -27.34
N SER A 5 14.30 -4.63 -27.21
CA SER A 5 13.13 -4.29 -28.01
C SER A 5 12.58 -2.94 -27.57
N SER A 6 12.42 -2.00 -28.48
CA SER A 6 11.72 -0.74 -28.23
C SER A 6 10.52 -0.65 -29.16
N PHE A 7 9.41 -0.12 -28.70
CA PHE A 7 8.26 0.20 -29.54
C PHE A 7 7.79 1.65 -29.27
N ARG A 8 7.14 2.26 -30.25
CA ARG A 8 6.56 3.60 -30.12
C ARG A 8 5.07 3.53 -29.88
N ALA A 9 4.62 4.16 -28.82
CA ALA A 9 3.22 4.40 -28.55
C ALA A 9 3.02 5.86 -28.15
N GLY A 10 2.07 6.54 -28.75
CA GLY A 10 1.74 7.94 -28.43
C GLY A 10 2.90 8.94 -28.57
N GLY A 11 3.82 8.73 -29.55
CA GLY A 11 4.97 9.61 -29.79
C GLY A 11 6.16 9.44 -28.84
N LYS A 12 6.06 8.62 -27.80
CA LYS A 12 7.16 8.28 -26.88
C LYS A 12 7.79 6.94 -27.26
N THR A 13 9.11 6.83 -27.12
CA THR A 13 9.83 5.55 -27.26
C THR A 13 9.84 4.86 -25.89
N ILE A 14 9.15 3.75 -25.79
CA ILE A 14 9.18 2.88 -24.60
C ILE A 14 10.35 1.92 -24.79
N ARG A 15 11.37 2.03 -23.94
CA ARG A 15 12.46 1.05 -23.86
C ARG A 15 12.08 -0.01 -22.85
N LEU A 16 11.82 -1.22 -23.31
CA LEU A 16 11.74 -2.38 -22.42
C LEU A 16 13.17 -2.64 -21.90
N ARG A 17 13.42 -2.34 -20.62
CA ARG A 17 14.62 -2.86 -19.96
C ARG A 17 14.44 -4.37 -19.85
N SER A 18 15.27 -5.13 -20.57
CA SER A 18 15.36 -6.57 -20.39
C SER A 18 15.82 -6.81 -18.94
N LEU A 19 14.94 -7.33 -18.11
CA LEU A 19 15.36 -7.92 -16.83
C LEU A 19 16.19 -9.18 -17.17
N PRO A 20 17.19 -9.56 -16.35
CA PRO A 20 17.98 -10.75 -16.60
C PRO A 20 17.08 -11.98 -16.74
N GLU A 21 17.21 -12.72 -17.81
CA GLU A 21 16.40 -13.88 -18.20
C GLU A 21 16.24 -14.93 -17.07
N GLN A 22 17.23 -15.03 -16.18
CA GLN A 22 17.24 -15.93 -15.05
C GLN A 22 16.22 -15.61 -13.94
N GLN A 23 15.71 -14.37 -13.86
CA GLN A 23 14.67 -13.99 -12.88
C GLN A 23 13.26 -14.31 -13.37
N TYR A 24 13.01 -14.37 -14.67
CA TYR A 24 11.68 -14.65 -15.20
C TYR A 24 11.26 -16.12 -15.11
N GLN A 25 12.21 -17.04 -15.16
CA GLN A 25 11.91 -18.49 -15.19
C GLN A 25 11.38 -19.07 -13.88
N ARG A 26 11.40 -18.30 -12.78
CA ARG A 26 11.00 -18.77 -11.44
C ARG A 26 9.67 -18.21 -10.91
N LEU A 27 9.13 -17.19 -11.54
CA LEU A 27 7.87 -16.61 -11.11
C LEU A 27 6.69 -17.24 -11.88
N PRO A 28 5.60 -17.62 -11.18
CA PRO A 28 4.39 -18.08 -11.86
C PRO A 28 3.87 -17.00 -12.81
N ALA A 29 3.23 -17.41 -13.91
CA ALA A 29 2.61 -16.48 -14.84
C ALA A 29 1.61 -15.58 -14.11
N LEU A 30 1.69 -14.27 -14.35
CA LEU A 30 0.72 -13.30 -13.84
C LEU A 30 -0.44 -13.22 -14.83
N LYS A 31 -1.64 -13.56 -14.38
CA LYS A 31 -2.87 -13.35 -15.13
C LYS A 31 -3.51 -12.07 -14.64
N CYS A 32 -3.65 -11.08 -15.52
CA CYS A 32 -4.19 -9.78 -15.19
C CYS A 32 -4.86 -9.13 -16.39
N CYS A 33 -5.67 -8.09 -16.14
CA CYS A 33 -6.19 -7.21 -17.17
C CYS A 33 -5.86 -5.74 -16.83
N ILE A 34 -5.80 -4.91 -17.86
CA ILE A 34 -5.60 -3.46 -17.69
C ILE A 34 -6.94 -2.77 -17.87
N TRP A 35 -7.27 -1.88 -16.94
CA TRP A 35 -8.48 -1.07 -16.99
C TRP A 35 -8.19 0.35 -16.55
N TYR A 36 -9.09 1.29 -16.82
CA TYR A 36 -8.84 2.71 -16.60
C TYR A 36 -10.00 3.37 -15.85
N ASN A 37 -9.67 4.38 -15.03
CA ASN A 37 -10.60 5.38 -14.53
C ASN A 37 -10.02 6.80 -14.71
N GLN A 38 -10.64 7.80 -14.07
CA GLN A 38 -10.21 9.20 -14.19
C GLN A 38 -8.78 9.49 -13.72
N TYR A 39 -8.16 8.63 -12.92
CA TYR A 39 -6.82 8.82 -12.38
C TYR A 39 -5.72 8.09 -13.16
N GLY A 40 -6.07 7.11 -13.98
CA GLY A 40 -5.10 6.39 -14.80
C GLY A 40 -5.47 4.95 -15.09
N GLY A 41 -4.45 4.16 -15.45
CA GLY A 41 -4.56 2.74 -15.75
C GLY A 41 -4.22 1.87 -14.54
N TYR A 42 -4.85 0.70 -14.45
CA TYR A 42 -4.68 -0.26 -13.36
C TYR A 42 -4.49 -1.66 -13.90
N CYS A 43 -3.51 -2.37 -13.36
CA CYS A 43 -3.32 -3.79 -13.60
C CYS A 43 -4.10 -4.58 -12.54
N LEU A 44 -5.20 -5.20 -12.92
CA LEU A 44 -6.09 -5.92 -12.02
C LEU A 44 -5.72 -7.42 -12.03
N PRO A 45 -5.43 -8.05 -10.87
CA PRO A 45 -5.19 -9.49 -10.82
C PRO A 45 -6.47 -10.26 -11.16
N GLU A 46 -6.40 -11.16 -12.15
CA GLU A 46 -7.55 -11.95 -12.60
C GLU A 46 -8.14 -12.77 -11.45
N SER A 47 -7.29 -13.29 -10.58
CA SER A 47 -7.65 -14.09 -9.40
C SER A 47 -8.60 -13.39 -8.43
N SER A 48 -8.60 -12.04 -8.39
CA SER A 48 -9.38 -11.25 -7.45
C SER A 48 -10.36 -10.27 -8.09
N LEU A 49 -10.72 -10.43 -9.37
CA LEU A 49 -11.73 -9.59 -10.06
C LEU A 49 -13.12 -9.64 -9.39
N HIS A 50 -13.39 -10.68 -8.61
CA HIS A 50 -14.62 -10.79 -7.81
C HIS A 50 -14.66 -9.86 -6.59
N ARG A 51 -13.54 -9.25 -6.19
CA ARG A 51 -13.43 -8.34 -5.04
C ARG A 51 -13.96 -6.94 -5.36
N THR A 52 -14.26 -6.15 -4.31
CA THR A 52 -14.93 -4.84 -4.45
C THR A 52 -14.10 -3.83 -5.22
N ALA A 53 -12.82 -3.64 -4.87
CA ALA A 53 -11.95 -2.65 -5.52
C ALA A 53 -11.77 -2.94 -7.02
N PRO A 54 -11.36 -4.15 -7.48
CA PRO A 54 -11.29 -4.45 -8.91
C PRO A 54 -12.63 -4.27 -9.65
N ARG A 55 -13.76 -4.67 -9.04
CA ARG A 55 -15.07 -4.49 -9.65
C ARG A 55 -15.45 -3.04 -9.87
N LYS A 56 -15.05 -2.13 -8.98
CA LYS A 56 -15.24 -0.69 -9.15
C LYS A 56 -14.40 -0.17 -10.31
N ILE A 57 -13.10 -0.51 -10.34
CA ILE A 57 -12.23 -0.10 -11.45
C ILE A 57 -12.74 -0.62 -12.80
N LEU A 58 -13.23 -1.87 -12.90
CA LEU A 58 -13.83 -2.43 -14.12
C LEU A 58 -15.07 -1.65 -14.60
N ARG A 59 -15.69 -0.83 -13.75
CA ARG A 59 -16.78 0.08 -14.11
C ARG A 59 -16.31 1.51 -14.40
N GLY A 60 -14.98 1.75 -14.35
CA GLY A 60 -14.43 3.10 -14.47
C GLY A 60 -14.61 3.94 -13.20
N GLU A 61 -15.04 3.31 -12.08
CA GLU A 61 -15.27 3.97 -10.81
C GLU A 61 -13.98 4.05 -9.99
N VAL A 62 -13.98 4.92 -8.96
CA VAL A 62 -12.92 5.02 -7.95
C VAL A 62 -13.30 4.17 -6.74
N TYR A 63 -12.32 3.43 -6.21
CA TYR A 63 -12.48 2.74 -4.93
C TYR A 63 -12.24 3.75 -3.79
N GLU A 64 -13.07 3.73 -2.76
CA GLU A 64 -13.03 4.64 -1.61
C GLU A 64 -12.80 6.14 -1.98
N PRO A 65 -13.66 6.74 -2.79
CA PRO A 65 -13.38 8.05 -3.37
C PRO A 65 -13.19 9.15 -2.32
N ALA A 66 -13.92 9.11 -1.18
CA ALA A 66 -13.77 10.12 -0.14
C ALA A 66 -12.42 10.00 0.62
N THR A 67 -11.95 8.77 0.89
CA THR A 67 -10.62 8.53 1.48
C THR A 67 -9.53 9.02 0.56
N LEU A 68 -9.62 8.66 -0.72
CA LEU A 68 -8.63 9.03 -1.72
C LEU A 68 -8.57 10.56 -1.94
N GLU A 69 -9.72 11.22 -2.06
CA GLU A 69 -9.76 12.67 -2.24
C GLU A 69 -9.23 13.41 -1.02
N PHE A 70 -9.60 12.98 0.20
CA PHE A 70 -9.04 13.51 1.44
C PHE A 70 -7.50 13.44 1.44
N MET A 71 -6.93 12.29 1.08
CA MET A 71 -5.47 12.14 1.02
C MET A 71 -4.84 13.04 -0.05
N ARG A 72 -5.46 13.17 -1.22
CA ARG A 72 -4.99 14.06 -2.30
C ARG A 72 -4.99 15.53 -1.91
N GLU A 73 -6.00 15.99 -1.18
CA GLU A 73 -6.12 17.37 -0.71
C GLU A 73 -5.14 17.70 0.43
N ARG A 74 -4.65 16.68 1.15
CA ARG A 74 -3.86 16.84 2.37
C ARG A 74 -2.41 16.37 2.25
N CYS A 75 -1.96 15.92 1.07
CA CYS A 75 -0.62 15.36 0.88
C CYS A 75 0.49 16.40 0.70
N SER A 76 0.20 17.70 0.80
CA SER A 76 1.21 18.75 0.69
C SER A 76 2.16 18.77 1.88
N GLY A 77 3.42 19.13 1.63
CA GLY A 77 4.44 19.35 2.66
C GLY A 77 5.22 18.10 3.07
N GLY A 78 5.00 16.95 2.44
CA GLY A 78 5.76 15.74 2.77
C GLY A 78 5.40 14.51 1.95
N ASP A 79 6.04 13.41 2.29
CA ASP A 79 5.81 12.11 1.69
C ASP A 79 4.51 11.48 2.19
N ILE A 80 4.01 10.52 1.43
CA ILE A 80 2.92 9.64 1.84
C ILE A 80 3.50 8.26 2.15
N VAL A 81 3.14 7.69 3.29
CA VAL A 81 3.29 6.26 3.57
C VAL A 81 1.93 5.60 3.36
N HIS A 82 1.85 4.65 2.44
CA HIS A 82 0.62 3.97 2.05
C HIS A 82 0.81 2.45 2.13
N ALA A 83 0.20 1.80 3.11
CA ALA A 83 0.29 0.37 3.33
C ALA A 83 -1.06 -0.32 3.11
N GLY A 84 -1.01 -1.51 2.48
CA GLY A 84 -2.17 -2.18 1.93
C GLY A 84 -2.46 -1.69 0.50
N THR A 85 -1.40 -1.52 -0.28
CA THR A 85 -1.47 -0.92 -1.63
C THR A 85 -2.28 -1.76 -2.63
N TYR A 86 -2.51 -3.04 -2.34
CA TYR A 86 -3.22 -3.97 -3.20
C TYR A 86 -2.60 -4.02 -4.62
N PHE A 87 -3.40 -3.84 -5.67
CA PHE A 87 -2.90 -3.71 -7.05
C PHE A 87 -2.50 -2.27 -7.43
N GLY A 88 -2.38 -1.39 -6.44
CA GLY A 88 -2.05 0.02 -6.64
C GLY A 88 -3.27 0.89 -6.93
N ASP A 89 -4.43 0.58 -6.36
CA ASP A 89 -5.70 1.27 -6.62
C ASP A 89 -5.67 2.76 -6.25
N PHE A 90 -4.86 3.18 -5.28
CA PHE A 90 -4.66 4.58 -4.91
C PHE A 90 -3.46 5.23 -5.59
N LEU A 91 -2.49 4.44 -6.10
CA LEU A 91 -1.19 4.97 -6.54
C LEU A 91 -1.25 6.01 -7.67
N PRO A 92 -2.06 5.84 -8.74
CA PRO A 92 -2.12 6.86 -9.78
C PRO A 92 -2.63 8.21 -9.29
N ALA A 93 -3.63 8.19 -8.41
CA ALA A 93 -4.20 9.40 -7.84
C ALA A 93 -3.26 10.09 -6.85
N LEU A 94 -2.61 9.32 -5.95
CA LEU A 94 -1.67 9.85 -4.96
C LEU A 94 -0.38 10.34 -5.61
N GLY A 95 0.21 9.53 -6.50
CA GLY A 95 1.45 9.89 -7.17
C GLY A 95 1.34 11.17 -8.00
N SER A 96 0.17 11.42 -8.61
CA SER A 96 -0.09 12.64 -9.36
C SER A 96 -0.43 13.87 -8.50
N ALA A 97 -0.86 13.67 -7.25
CA ALA A 97 -1.26 14.77 -6.34
C ALA A 97 -0.11 15.29 -5.46
N CYS A 98 0.94 14.49 -5.25
CA CYS A 98 2.06 14.84 -4.41
C CYS A 98 2.81 16.08 -4.92
N ASP A 99 3.36 16.86 -3.99
CA ASP A 99 4.27 17.96 -4.31
C ASP A 99 5.50 17.47 -5.08
N PRO A 100 6.13 18.33 -5.92
CA PRO A 100 7.38 17.98 -6.60
C PRO A 100 8.47 17.53 -5.62
N GLY A 101 8.99 16.33 -5.83
CA GLY A 101 10.02 15.70 -5.00
C GLY A 101 9.48 14.91 -3.80
N ALA A 102 8.18 14.97 -3.51
CA ALA A 102 7.56 14.09 -2.52
C ALA A 102 7.43 12.65 -3.06
N ILE A 103 7.51 11.67 -2.16
CA ILE A 103 7.50 10.25 -2.47
C ILE A 103 6.27 9.58 -1.85
N VAL A 104 5.67 8.67 -2.60
CA VAL A 104 4.70 7.71 -2.07
C VAL A 104 5.45 6.41 -1.74
N TRP A 105 5.66 6.13 -0.45
CA TRP A 105 6.22 4.89 0.06
C TRP A 105 5.10 3.87 0.18
N ALA A 106 5.03 2.94 -0.76
CA ALA A 106 3.94 1.99 -0.90
C ALA A 106 4.36 0.58 -0.52
N PHE A 107 3.51 -0.14 0.23
CA PHE A 107 3.80 -1.47 0.76
C PHE A 107 2.67 -2.45 0.43
N GLU A 108 3.03 -3.56 -0.21
CA GLU A 108 2.12 -4.65 -0.52
C GLU A 108 2.82 -6.00 -0.32
N PRO A 109 2.47 -6.75 0.72
CA PRO A 109 3.14 -8.02 1.01
C PRO A 109 2.71 -9.17 0.09
N ASN A 110 1.48 -9.20 -0.43
CA ASN A 110 1.02 -10.26 -1.32
C ASN A 110 1.75 -10.18 -2.68
N PRO A 111 2.53 -11.21 -3.08
CA PRO A 111 3.36 -11.14 -4.28
C PRO A 111 2.57 -10.95 -5.59
N GLU A 112 1.34 -11.46 -5.68
CA GLU A 112 0.49 -11.28 -6.87
C GLU A 112 0.01 -9.84 -6.98
N ASN A 113 -0.49 -9.28 -5.88
CA ASN A 113 -0.92 -7.90 -5.79
C ASN A 113 0.23 -6.93 -6.06
N PHE A 114 1.39 -7.15 -5.42
CA PHE A 114 2.59 -6.36 -5.62
C PHE A 114 3.00 -6.29 -7.10
N ARG A 115 2.99 -7.42 -7.82
CA ARG A 115 3.31 -7.45 -9.26
C ARG A 115 2.30 -6.63 -10.08
N CYS A 116 1.03 -6.68 -9.72
CA CYS A 116 0.01 -5.83 -10.34
C CYS A 116 0.23 -4.36 -10.02
N ALA A 117 0.55 -4.01 -8.77
CA ALA A 117 0.88 -2.65 -8.35
C ALA A 117 2.13 -2.11 -9.07
N GLN A 118 3.15 -2.95 -9.31
CA GLN A 118 4.31 -2.57 -10.13
C GLN A 118 3.91 -2.20 -11.56
N ILE A 119 3.03 -2.99 -12.18
CA ILE A 119 2.55 -2.69 -13.54
C ILE A 119 1.70 -1.41 -13.51
N THR A 120 0.82 -1.25 -12.53
CA THR A 120 0.04 -0.01 -12.32
C THR A 120 0.97 1.21 -12.22
N THR A 121 2.04 1.12 -11.45
CA THR A 121 3.04 2.20 -11.33
C THR A 121 3.71 2.50 -12.68
N LEU A 122 4.09 1.45 -13.42
CA LEU A 122 4.78 1.58 -14.71
C LEU A 122 3.90 2.20 -15.80
N ILE A 123 2.65 1.78 -15.94
CA ILE A 123 1.76 2.27 -17.01
C ILE A 123 1.29 3.72 -16.80
N ASN A 124 1.45 4.25 -15.58
CA ASN A 124 1.14 5.65 -15.24
C ASN A 124 2.38 6.54 -15.10
N ASP A 125 3.59 6.04 -15.42
CA ASP A 125 4.85 6.79 -15.30
C ASP A 125 5.08 7.38 -13.88
N LEU A 126 4.76 6.63 -12.82
CA LEU A 126 4.85 7.12 -11.43
C LEU A 126 6.27 6.95 -10.87
N ASP A 127 7.18 7.83 -11.25
CA ASP A 127 8.59 7.80 -10.82
C ASP A 127 8.77 8.12 -9.32
N ASN A 128 7.79 8.81 -8.72
CA ASN A 128 7.77 9.19 -7.32
C ASN A 128 7.15 8.12 -6.39
N VAL A 129 6.77 6.95 -6.90
CA VAL A 129 6.29 5.82 -6.08
C VAL A 129 7.45 4.86 -5.79
N LYS A 130 7.67 4.56 -4.52
CA LYS A 130 8.65 3.57 -4.04
C LYS A 130 7.90 2.37 -3.47
N LEU A 131 7.55 1.45 -4.35
CA LEU A 131 6.78 0.26 -4.02
C LEU A 131 7.68 -0.87 -3.49
N ARG A 132 7.30 -1.49 -2.37
CA ARG A 132 8.00 -2.62 -1.74
C ARG A 132 7.08 -3.83 -1.57
N ASN A 133 7.62 -5.02 -1.89
CA ASN A 133 6.95 -6.28 -1.58
C ASN A 133 7.24 -6.69 -0.14
N ALA A 134 6.61 -6.02 0.79
CA ALA A 134 6.74 -6.26 2.22
C ALA A 134 5.49 -5.74 2.95
N GLY A 135 5.17 -6.33 4.09
CA GLY A 135 4.24 -5.78 5.06
C GLY A 135 4.92 -4.82 6.03
N LEU A 136 4.12 -3.99 6.72
CA LEU A 136 4.60 -3.18 7.82
C LEU A 136 4.40 -3.88 9.16
N GLY A 137 5.36 -3.76 10.06
CA GLY A 137 5.31 -4.33 11.40
C GLY A 137 6.14 -3.55 12.41
N ALA A 138 6.15 -4.02 13.67
CA ALA A 138 6.91 -3.40 14.76
C ALA A 138 8.42 -3.58 14.62
N GLU A 139 8.84 -4.69 14.01
CA GLU A 139 10.24 -5.06 13.79
C GLU A 139 10.41 -5.67 12.40
N GLN A 140 11.65 -5.68 11.92
CA GLN A 140 11.99 -6.36 10.67
C GLN A 140 11.95 -7.87 10.87
N GLY A 141 11.41 -8.57 9.89
CA GLY A 141 11.28 -10.02 9.99
C GLY A 141 10.54 -10.63 8.81
N SER A 142 9.86 -11.72 9.08
CA SER A 142 9.08 -12.43 8.06
C SER A 142 7.93 -13.15 8.74
N LEU A 143 6.75 -13.08 8.13
CA LEU A 143 5.52 -13.69 8.63
C LEU A 143 4.88 -14.58 7.56
N ALA A 144 4.02 -15.49 8.00
CA ALA A 144 3.13 -16.25 7.15
C ALA A 144 1.88 -15.41 6.86
N MET A 145 1.50 -15.28 5.59
CA MET A 145 0.32 -14.55 5.15
C MET A 145 -0.60 -15.47 4.37
N ARG A 146 -1.87 -15.52 4.74
CA ARG A 146 -2.90 -16.19 3.97
C ARG A 146 -3.33 -15.33 2.80
N VAL A 147 -3.20 -15.90 1.59
CA VAL A 147 -3.51 -15.19 0.33
C VAL A 147 -4.69 -15.86 -0.42
N ARG A 148 -5.07 -17.07 -0.02
CA ARG A 148 -6.22 -17.81 -0.54
C ARG A 148 -7.03 -18.39 0.60
N ASP A 149 -8.33 -18.59 0.37
CA ASP A 149 -9.19 -19.35 1.30
C ASP A 149 -9.03 -20.87 1.12
N SER A 150 -9.82 -21.67 1.87
CA SER A 150 -9.82 -23.13 1.81
C SER A 150 -10.19 -23.68 0.46
N ASP A 151 -10.95 -22.93 -0.34
CA ASP A 151 -11.40 -23.33 -1.69
C ASP A 151 -10.41 -22.88 -2.77
N GLY A 152 -9.28 -22.28 -2.37
CA GLY A 152 -8.25 -21.76 -3.26
C GLY A 152 -8.59 -20.41 -3.91
N ILE A 153 -9.67 -19.74 -3.47
CA ILE A 153 -10.09 -18.44 -3.98
C ILE A 153 -9.19 -17.35 -3.40
N ALA A 154 -8.68 -16.47 -4.24
CA ALA A 154 -7.79 -15.39 -3.82
C ALA A 154 -8.49 -14.41 -2.85
N LEU A 155 -7.82 -14.08 -1.75
CA LEU A 155 -8.30 -13.12 -0.77
C LEU A 155 -8.12 -11.67 -1.25
N GLY A 156 -7.20 -11.42 -2.19
CA GLY A 156 -6.91 -10.09 -2.72
C GLY A 156 -6.46 -9.14 -1.61
N GLY A 157 -7.13 -7.99 -1.47
CA GLY A 157 -6.87 -7.03 -0.39
C GLY A 157 -7.20 -7.53 1.03
N LYS A 158 -7.87 -8.68 1.18
CA LYS A 158 -8.15 -9.29 2.50
C LYS A 158 -7.12 -10.35 2.91
N SER A 159 -5.95 -10.38 2.26
CA SER A 159 -4.84 -11.23 2.68
C SER A 159 -4.35 -10.80 4.07
N HIS A 160 -4.17 -11.75 4.99
CA HIS A 160 -3.87 -11.43 6.40
C HIS A 160 -2.82 -12.37 6.99
N VAL A 161 -2.16 -11.95 8.05
CA VAL A 161 -1.16 -12.73 8.78
C VAL A 161 -1.83 -13.93 9.46
N VAL A 162 -1.15 -15.08 9.42
CA VAL A 162 -1.55 -16.30 10.14
C VAL A 162 -0.42 -16.73 11.09
N SER A 163 -0.78 -17.47 12.16
CA SER A 163 0.22 -18.04 13.06
C SER A 163 1.08 -19.08 12.32
N GLY A 164 2.39 -19.14 12.65
CA GLY A 164 3.33 -20.07 12.01
C GLY A 164 2.88 -21.54 12.07
N ASP A 165 2.20 -21.94 13.14
CA ASP A 165 1.68 -23.30 13.33
C ASP A 165 0.52 -23.68 12.39
N SER A 166 -0.14 -22.68 11.78
CA SER A 166 -1.25 -22.87 10.84
C SER A 166 -0.85 -22.66 9.37
N PHE A 167 0.44 -22.58 9.06
CA PHE A 167 0.93 -22.37 7.70
C PHE A 167 0.60 -23.53 6.77
N SER A 168 -0.04 -23.23 5.65
CA SER A 168 -0.35 -24.15 4.55
C SER A 168 0.21 -23.62 3.23
N PRO A 169 1.15 -24.33 2.57
CA PRO A 169 1.71 -23.88 1.29
C PRO A 169 0.69 -23.74 0.15
N ALA A 170 -0.50 -24.34 0.29
CA ALA A 170 -1.57 -24.22 -0.69
C ALA A 170 -2.29 -22.85 -0.65
N THR A 171 -2.34 -22.22 0.53
CA THR A 171 -3.10 -21.00 0.78
C THR A 171 -2.27 -19.83 1.28
N ASP A 172 -1.07 -20.11 1.78
CA ASP A 172 -0.24 -19.15 2.50
C ASP A 172 1.11 -18.93 1.81
N VAL A 173 1.65 -17.75 1.96
CA VAL A 173 2.98 -17.36 1.49
C VAL A 173 3.79 -16.76 2.63
N LYS A 174 5.11 -16.89 2.55
CA LYS A 174 6.02 -16.18 3.45
C LYS A 174 6.27 -14.79 2.89
N VAL A 175 6.12 -13.76 3.73
CA VAL A 175 6.28 -12.35 3.34
C VAL A 175 7.28 -11.66 4.25
N ASP A 176 8.04 -10.74 3.70
CA ASP A 176 8.94 -9.89 4.46
C ASP A 176 8.15 -8.81 5.21
N ILE A 177 8.64 -8.47 6.41
CA ILE A 177 8.11 -7.40 7.25
C ILE A 177 9.22 -6.37 7.46
N VAL A 178 8.85 -5.11 7.29
CA VAL A 178 9.73 -3.96 7.51
C VAL A 178 9.07 -2.94 8.42
N THR A 179 9.84 -1.98 8.94
CA THR A 179 9.29 -0.86 9.71
C THR A 179 9.33 0.42 8.86
N VAL A 180 8.38 1.31 9.07
CA VAL A 180 8.39 2.65 8.44
C VAL A 180 9.68 3.37 8.78
N ASP A 181 10.08 3.33 10.05
CA ASP A 181 11.28 4.00 10.57
C ASP A 181 12.60 3.51 9.96
N ALA A 182 12.64 2.28 9.42
CA ALA A 182 13.81 1.75 8.72
C ALA A 182 13.82 2.07 7.22
N ILE A 183 12.67 2.36 6.64
CA ILE A 183 12.52 2.54 5.19
C ILE A 183 12.47 4.00 4.79
N VAL A 184 11.77 4.83 5.54
CA VAL A 184 11.65 6.27 5.27
C VAL A 184 12.85 6.99 5.88
N PRO A 185 13.70 7.66 5.07
CA PRO A 185 14.86 8.39 5.60
C PRO A 185 14.47 9.46 6.63
N GLU A 186 15.32 9.65 7.63
CA GLU A 186 15.04 10.59 8.74
C GLU A 186 14.96 12.06 8.31
N ASP A 187 15.57 12.42 7.19
CA ASP A 187 15.53 13.77 6.60
C ASP A 187 14.27 14.05 5.77
N ARG A 188 13.44 13.05 5.55
CA ARG A 188 12.21 13.22 4.76
C ARG A 188 11.00 13.53 5.64
N PRO A 189 10.28 14.63 5.39
CA PRO A 189 8.99 14.87 6.03
C PRO A 189 7.95 13.88 5.53
N VAL A 190 7.05 13.45 6.41
CA VAL A 190 5.89 12.61 6.07
C VAL A 190 4.63 13.39 6.42
N ALA A 191 3.78 13.61 5.41
CA ALA A 191 2.51 14.32 5.56
C ALA A 191 1.36 13.36 5.93
N ILE A 192 1.36 12.16 5.38
CA ILE A 192 0.29 11.16 5.58
C ILE A 192 0.90 9.79 5.88
N LEU A 193 0.34 9.10 6.87
CA LEU A 193 0.54 7.69 7.17
C LEU A 193 -0.81 6.98 7.09
N GLN A 194 -1.05 6.24 5.99
CA GLN A 194 -2.27 5.46 5.81
C GLN A 194 -1.95 3.98 5.97
N LEU A 195 -2.74 3.29 6.81
CA LEU A 195 -2.60 1.88 7.16
C LEU A 195 -3.93 1.14 6.98
N ASP A 196 -3.95 0.24 6.01
CA ASP A 196 -4.96 -0.78 5.79
C ASP A 196 -4.21 -2.12 5.68
N VAL A 197 -3.87 -2.70 6.82
CA VAL A 197 -2.91 -3.81 6.94
C VAL A 197 -3.49 -5.05 7.61
N GLU A 198 -4.83 -5.14 7.61
CA GLU A 198 -5.58 -6.35 7.93
C GLU A 198 -5.18 -6.94 9.30
N ASP A 199 -5.47 -6.18 10.37
CA ASP A 199 -5.20 -6.48 11.80
C ASP A 199 -3.72 -6.34 12.24
N GLN A 200 -2.85 -5.72 11.42
CA GLN A 200 -1.45 -5.42 11.79
C GLN A 200 -1.23 -3.93 12.11
N GLU A 201 -2.28 -3.12 12.26
CA GLU A 201 -2.21 -1.66 12.44
C GLU A 201 -1.39 -1.27 13.66
N GLN A 202 -1.57 -1.96 14.81
CA GLN A 202 -0.77 -1.68 16.01
C GLN A 202 0.72 -1.95 15.78
N ALA A 203 1.06 -3.05 15.12
CA ALA A 203 2.45 -3.38 14.80
C ALA A 203 3.04 -2.37 13.81
N ALA A 204 2.30 -1.99 12.78
CA ALA A 204 2.72 -0.98 11.80
C ALA A 204 2.94 0.40 12.43
N LEU A 205 2.02 0.85 13.31
CA LEU A 205 2.16 2.09 14.08
C LEU A 205 3.38 2.03 15.00
N THR A 206 3.64 0.89 15.66
CA THR A 206 4.83 0.69 16.51
C THR A 206 6.12 0.87 15.71
N GLY A 207 6.20 0.31 14.50
CA GLY A 207 7.35 0.45 13.62
C GLY A 207 7.46 1.79 12.91
N ALA A 208 6.53 2.72 13.16
CA ALA A 208 6.48 4.07 12.62
C ALA A 208 6.67 5.15 13.68
N LEU A 209 6.91 4.80 14.96
CA LEU A 209 6.83 5.74 16.08
C LEU A 209 7.81 6.91 15.97
N LYS A 210 9.04 6.69 15.50
CA LYS A 210 10.02 7.78 15.30
C LYS A 210 9.52 8.74 14.22
N THR A 211 9.04 8.21 13.12
CA THR A 211 8.45 9.00 12.03
C THR A 211 7.21 9.77 12.49
N ILE A 212 6.31 9.14 13.25
CA ILE A 212 5.12 9.79 13.83
C ILE A 212 5.52 10.92 14.77
N GLN A 213 6.48 10.68 15.67
CA GLN A 213 6.95 11.70 16.63
C GLN A 213 7.63 12.88 15.95
N ARG A 214 8.42 12.61 14.92
CA ARG A 214 9.19 13.61 14.17
C ARG A 214 8.32 14.44 13.23
N CYS A 215 7.45 13.79 12.45
CA CYS A 215 6.72 14.44 11.36
C CYS A 215 5.30 14.84 11.72
N ARG A 216 4.69 14.21 12.72
CA ARG A 216 3.27 14.43 13.08
C ARG A 216 2.33 14.28 11.87
N PRO A 217 2.45 13.21 11.05
CA PRO A 217 1.64 13.05 9.86
C PRO A 217 0.15 12.93 10.21
N ILE A 218 -0.72 13.21 9.26
CA ILE A 218 -2.11 12.76 9.33
C ILE A 218 -2.09 11.24 9.32
N ILE A 219 -2.75 10.59 10.29
CA ILE A 219 -2.82 9.14 10.38
C ILE A 219 -4.22 8.69 9.95
N LEU A 220 -4.30 7.84 8.92
CA LEU A 220 -5.50 7.14 8.52
C LEU A 220 -5.32 5.66 8.85
N VAL A 221 -6.24 5.09 9.63
CA VAL A 221 -6.20 3.67 10.00
C VAL A 221 -7.52 3.01 9.65
N GLU A 222 -7.48 1.95 8.84
CA GLU A 222 -8.60 1.05 8.71
C GLU A 222 -8.53 -0.02 9.80
N VAL A 223 -9.50 -0.02 10.70
CA VAL A 223 -9.56 -0.99 11.81
C VAL A 223 -10.85 -1.78 11.71
N ARG A 224 -10.74 -3.09 11.63
CA ARG A 224 -11.90 -3.98 11.58
C ARG A 224 -12.79 -3.81 12.82
N THR A 225 -14.08 -3.91 12.59
CA THR A 225 -15.07 -3.88 13.69
C THR A 225 -14.73 -4.97 14.71
N GLY A 226 -14.57 -4.56 15.98
CA GLY A 226 -14.26 -5.46 17.10
C GLY A 226 -12.76 -5.67 17.35
N ASN A 227 -11.85 -5.12 16.56
CA ASN A 227 -10.39 -5.21 16.79
C ASN A 227 -9.97 -4.52 18.11
N GLY A 228 -10.66 -3.45 18.52
CA GLY A 228 -10.42 -2.77 19.82
C GLY A 228 -9.17 -1.89 19.87
N LEU A 229 -8.37 -1.79 18.81
CA LEU A 229 -7.14 -1.00 18.80
C LEU A 229 -7.36 0.45 19.21
N LEU A 230 -8.32 1.14 18.61
CA LEU A 230 -8.57 2.57 18.84
C LEU A 230 -9.07 2.88 20.25
N GLN A 231 -9.62 1.88 20.97
CA GLN A 231 -10.07 1.97 22.36
C GLN A 231 -9.03 1.42 23.35
N SER A 232 -7.89 0.92 22.87
CA SER A 232 -6.87 0.31 23.72
C SER A 232 -6.10 1.34 24.55
N SER A 233 -5.62 0.92 25.73
CA SER A 233 -4.71 1.73 26.51
C SER A 233 -3.40 2.01 25.78
N TRP A 234 -2.94 1.08 24.93
CA TRP A 234 -1.76 1.28 24.11
C TRP A 234 -1.95 2.45 23.13
N PHE A 235 -3.05 2.50 22.39
CA PHE A 235 -3.32 3.57 21.44
C PHE A 235 -3.44 4.93 22.14
N ALA A 236 -4.14 4.97 23.28
CA ALA A 236 -4.28 6.18 24.10
C ALA A 236 -2.92 6.70 24.60
N GLN A 237 -2.07 5.81 25.12
CA GLN A 237 -0.77 6.18 25.70
C GLN A 237 0.31 6.44 24.64
N THR A 238 0.19 5.85 23.45
CA THR A 238 1.24 5.92 22.41
C THR A 238 0.91 6.94 21.33
N ILE A 239 -0.33 7.02 20.89
CA ILE A 239 -0.74 7.89 19.78
C ILE A 239 -1.49 9.12 20.29
N LEU A 240 -2.58 8.95 21.07
CA LEU A 240 -3.36 10.10 21.51
C LEU A 240 -2.58 11.00 22.49
N SER A 241 -1.66 10.45 23.30
CA SER A 241 -0.76 11.22 24.18
C SER A 241 0.17 12.17 23.41
N LEU A 242 0.40 11.93 22.14
CA LEU A 242 1.14 12.81 21.25
C LEU A 242 0.32 14.03 20.77
N GLY A 243 -0.94 14.16 21.17
CA GLY A 243 -1.83 15.26 20.77
C GLY A 243 -2.74 14.94 19.58
N TYR A 244 -2.74 13.68 19.09
CA TYR A 244 -3.65 13.26 18.05
C TYR A 244 -5.10 13.21 18.52
N LYS A 245 -6.01 13.64 17.63
CA LYS A 245 -7.47 13.59 17.83
C LYS A 245 -8.12 12.96 16.61
N GLU A 246 -9.18 12.20 16.82
CA GLU A 246 -10.05 11.75 15.73
C GLU A 246 -10.76 12.96 15.11
N THR A 247 -10.60 13.16 13.79
CA THR A 247 -11.16 14.30 13.06
C THR A 247 -12.18 13.89 12.00
N ALA A 248 -12.09 12.66 11.46
CA ALA A 248 -13.03 12.17 10.46
C ALA A 248 -13.11 10.64 10.44
N LYS A 249 -14.18 10.14 9.81
CA LYS A 249 -14.33 8.74 9.38
C LYS A 249 -14.66 8.71 7.90
N LEU A 250 -13.84 8.02 7.11
CA LEU A 250 -13.95 7.95 5.67
C LEU A 250 -13.95 6.48 5.24
N HIS A 251 -15.10 5.97 4.78
CA HIS A 251 -15.30 4.54 4.53
C HIS A 251 -14.96 3.72 5.78
N GLY A 252 -14.01 2.81 5.73
CA GLY A 252 -13.50 2.05 6.88
C GLY A 252 -12.43 2.75 7.70
N ASN A 253 -11.87 3.85 7.18
CA ASN A 253 -10.74 4.56 7.77
C ASN A 253 -11.17 5.55 8.85
N THR A 254 -10.46 5.55 9.99
CA THR A 254 -10.52 6.61 11.00
C THR A 254 -9.31 7.53 10.82
N VAL A 255 -9.57 8.84 10.77
CA VAL A 255 -8.55 9.88 10.58
C VAL A 255 -8.17 10.50 11.91
N PHE A 256 -6.87 10.60 12.15
CA PHE A 256 -6.30 11.28 13.32
C PHE A 256 -5.37 12.40 12.85
N GLU A 257 -5.58 13.59 13.38
CA GLU A 257 -4.72 14.76 13.12
C GLU A 257 -4.16 15.31 14.44
N CYS A 258 -2.97 15.90 14.39
CA CYS A 258 -2.31 16.54 15.54
C CYS A 258 -2.32 18.05 15.37
N ASP A 259 -2.83 18.80 16.35
CA ASP A 259 -2.97 20.26 16.32
C ASP A 259 -1.61 21.01 16.42
N SER A 260 -0.54 20.33 16.78
CA SER A 260 0.79 20.94 16.96
C SER A 260 1.73 20.55 15.83
N ALA A 261 2.13 21.54 15.02
CA ALA A 261 3.32 21.39 14.19
C ALA A 261 4.52 21.00 15.10
N PRO A 262 5.46 20.17 14.62
CA PRO A 262 6.66 19.87 15.37
C PRO A 262 7.40 21.18 15.64
N SER A 263 7.72 21.42 16.93
CA SER A 263 8.52 22.56 17.39
C SER A 263 9.98 22.42 16.94
#